data_a2514243c432fe64c24fbb1d89a83d1c
#
_entry.id   a2514243c432fe64c24fbb1d89a83d1c
#
_cell.length_a   1.000
_cell.length_b   1.000
_cell.length_c   1.000
_cell.angle_alpha   90.00
_cell.angle_beta   90.00
_cell.angle_gamma   90.00
#
_symmetry.space_group_name_H-M   'P 1'
#
loop_
_entity.id
_entity.type
_entity.pdbx_description
1 polymer ?
#
loop_
_entity_poly.entity_id
_entity_poly.type
_entity_poly.pdbx_seq_one_letter_code
_entity_poly.pdbx_strand_id
1 'polypeptide(L)'
;MAQMPGTPLAPGNRRRSDATGPRRSNGSGHPRILLDDISKEIIEQLQQDGRRSYASIGQAVGLSEAAVRQRVQRLIEAGAMQIVAVTDPLTLGFQRQTMIGIRCSGELEQIADQLAAMAEIDYVVITAGSFDLLIEVVCEDDDQLLEILGRVRTIPCVTATETFVYLKLRKQTYSWGTR
;
A
#
# COMPACT_ATOMS: atom_id res chain seq x y z
N MET A 1 33.58 1.05 -45.66
CA MET A 1 33.62 1.14 -44.22
C MET A 1 32.17 1.02 -43.73
N ALA A 2 31.74 -0.21 -43.45
CA ALA A 2 30.37 -0.59 -43.19
C ALA A 2 30.14 -0.51 -41.65
N GLN A 3 29.17 0.31 -41.21
CA GLN A 3 28.73 0.33 -39.81
C GLN A 3 27.88 -0.89 -39.49
N MET A 4 28.30 -1.63 -38.47
CA MET A 4 27.52 -2.71 -37.88
C MET A 4 26.33 -2.14 -37.06
N PRO A 5 25.11 -2.71 -37.16
CA PRO A 5 24.00 -2.31 -36.31
C PRO A 5 24.19 -2.88 -34.92
N GLY A 6 24.07 -1.99 -33.92
CA GLY A 6 24.15 -2.38 -32.52
C GLY A 6 22.95 -3.25 -32.12
N THR A 7 23.25 -4.34 -31.44
CA THR A 7 22.28 -5.27 -30.83
C THR A 7 21.52 -4.54 -29.72
N PRO A 8 20.17 -4.55 -29.69
CA PRO A 8 19.42 -4.00 -28.57
C PRO A 8 19.64 -4.86 -27.32
N LEU A 9 20.04 -4.22 -26.24
CA LEU A 9 20.08 -4.83 -24.91
C LEU A 9 18.67 -5.27 -24.51
N ALA A 10 18.52 -6.55 -24.20
CA ALA A 10 17.31 -7.12 -23.66
C ALA A 10 16.92 -6.39 -22.35
N PRO A 11 15.63 -6.11 -22.10
CA PRO A 11 15.17 -5.52 -20.85
C PRO A 11 15.52 -6.47 -19.71
N GLY A 12 16.33 -5.99 -18.79
CA GLY A 12 16.73 -6.73 -17.60
C GLY A 12 15.53 -7.03 -16.75
N ASN A 13 15.15 -8.30 -16.70
CA ASN A 13 14.15 -8.85 -15.79
C ASN A 13 14.62 -8.64 -14.33
N ARG A 14 14.40 -7.45 -13.79
CA ARG A 14 14.57 -7.17 -12.36
C ARG A 14 13.38 -7.81 -11.64
N ARG A 15 13.60 -9.03 -11.16
CA ARG A 15 12.70 -9.66 -10.22
C ARG A 15 12.42 -8.65 -9.09
N ARG A 16 11.15 -8.23 -8.95
CA ARG A 16 10.69 -7.60 -7.69
C ARG A 16 11.08 -8.59 -6.60
N SER A 17 11.96 -8.19 -5.71
CA SER A 17 12.24 -8.97 -4.50
C SER A 17 10.91 -9.18 -3.81
N ASP A 18 10.65 -10.41 -3.35
CA ASP A 18 9.49 -10.78 -2.52
C ASP A 18 9.50 -9.97 -1.22
N ALA A 19 9.19 -8.67 -1.34
CA ALA A 19 8.88 -7.82 -0.24
C ALA A 19 7.44 -8.12 0.16
N THR A 20 7.26 -9.26 0.82
CA THR A 20 6.05 -9.55 1.59
C THR A 20 6.02 -8.54 2.73
N GLY A 21 5.54 -7.33 2.46
CA GLY A 21 5.08 -6.43 3.51
C GLY A 21 4.06 -7.19 4.36
N PRO A 22 3.97 -6.92 5.66
CA PRO A 22 3.05 -7.63 6.53
C PRO A 22 1.64 -7.50 5.95
N ARG A 23 1.06 -8.64 5.51
CA ARG A 23 -0.32 -8.72 5.05
C ARG A 23 -1.21 -8.23 6.18
N ARG A 24 -1.89 -7.12 6.00
CA ARG A 24 -3.00 -6.76 6.87
C ARG A 24 -4.13 -7.74 6.56
N SER A 25 -4.34 -8.72 7.40
CA SER A 25 -5.58 -9.51 7.39
C SER A 25 -6.68 -8.58 7.92
N ASN A 26 -7.40 -7.93 7.03
CA ASN A 26 -8.60 -7.16 7.34
C ASN A 26 -9.80 -8.11 7.52
N GLY A 27 -9.67 -9.15 8.35
CA GLY A 27 -10.84 -9.82 8.89
C GLY A 27 -11.60 -8.82 9.78
N SER A 28 -12.89 -8.67 9.57
CA SER A 28 -13.84 -7.87 10.32
C SER A 28 -13.72 -8.11 11.83
N GLY A 29 -12.90 -7.31 12.49
CA GLY A 29 -12.60 -7.44 13.90
C GLY A 29 -11.15 -7.16 14.21
N HIS A 30 -10.65 -5.95 13.85
CA HIS A 30 -9.43 -5.47 14.46
C HIS A 30 -9.66 -5.47 15.97
N PRO A 31 -8.88 -6.24 16.78
CA PRO A 31 -8.93 -6.05 18.21
C PRO A 31 -8.70 -4.55 18.42
N ARG A 32 -9.66 -3.88 19.01
CA ARG A 32 -9.50 -2.47 19.41
C ARG A 32 -8.36 -2.44 20.39
N ILE A 33 -7.16 -2.15 19.90
CA ILE A 33 -6.00 -1.94 20.74
C ILE A 33 -6.32 -0.64 21.48
N LEU A 34 -6.58 -0.74 22.79
CA LEU A 34 -6.71 0.44 23.62
C LEU A 34 -5.32 1.05 23.71
N LEU A 35 -5.10 2.08 22.91
CA LEU A 35 -3.89 2.89 22.96
C LEU A 35 -3.94 3.77 24.21
N ASP A 36 -2.93 3.67 25.08
CA ASP A 36 -2.72 4.65 26.13
C ASP A 36 -2.25 5.99 25.54
N ASP A 37 -2.38 7.08 26.28
CA ASP A 37 -2.08 8.42 25.78
C ASP A 37 -0.61 8.55 25.35
N ILE A 38 0.31 7.91 26.05
CA ILE A 38 1.73 7.89 25.69
C ILE A 38 1.94 7.20 24.31
N SER A 39 1.25 6.10 24.05
CA SER A 39 1.33 5.42 22.75
C SER A 39 0.75 6.28 21.63
N LYS A 40 -0.31 7.04 21.89
CA LYS A 40 -0.88 8.00 20.94
C LYS A 40 0.14 9.10 20.62
N GLU A 41 0.75 9.70 21.64
CA GLU A 41 1.79 10.73 21.45
C GLU A 41 2.99 10.20 20.65
N ILE A 42 3.45 8.97 20.91
CA ILE A 42 4.52 8.33 20.12
C ILE A 42 4.11 8.18 18.65
N ILE A 43 2.88 7.74 18.38
CA ILE A 43 2.35 7.61 17.02
C ILE A 43 2.32 8.98 16.32
N GLU A 44 1.83 10.02 16.98
CA GLU A 44 1.76 11.37 16.42
C GLU A 44 3.15 11.94 16.09
N GLN A 45 4.12 11.70 16.95
CA GLN A 45 5.51 12.09 16.71
C GLN A 45 6.08 11.40 15.43
N LEU A 46 5.79 10.11 15.26
CA LEU A 46 6.23 9.33 14.09
C LEU A 46 5.41 9.63 12.84
N GLN A 47 4.14 10.06 12.96
CA GLN A 47 3.35 10.57 11.83
C GLN A 47 3.88 11.90 11.30
N GLN A 48 4.46 12.74 12.17
CA GLN A 48 5.10 14.00 11.78
C GLN A 48 6.46 13.78 11.13
N ASP A 49 7.27 12.90 11.71
CA ASP A 49 8.59 12.53 11.18
C ASP A 49 8.89 11.06 11.51
N GLY A 50 8.72 10.19 10.53
CA GLY A 50 8.97 8.75 10.66
C GLY A 50 10.44 8.38 10.94
N ARG A 51 11.38 9.35 10.86
CA ARG A 51 12.80 9.17 11.20
C ARG A 51 13.18 9.78 12.53
N ARG A 52 12.23 10.36 13.28
CA ARG A 52 12.52 10.94 14.61
C ARG A 52 13.15 9.89 15.52
N SER A 53 14.27 10.25 16.18
CA SER A 53 14.98 9.31 17.04
C SER A 53 14.13 8.94 18.28
N TYR A 54 14.23 7.70 18.72
CA TYR A 54 13.51 7.25 19.92
C TYR A 54 13.96 7.97 21.19
N ALA A 55 15.23 8.43 21.22
CA ALA A 55 15.72 9.28 22.30
C ALA A 55 14.98 10.62 22.35
N SER A 56 14.79 11.27 21.17
CA SER A 56 14.04 12.53 21.06
C SER A 56 12.56 12.36 21.42
N ILE A 57 11.94 11.27 20.95
CA ILE A 57 10.57 10.94 21.33
C ILE A 57 10.48 10.71 22.85
N GLY A 58 11.42 9.95 23.42
CA GLY A 58 11.48 9.69 24.85
C GLY A 58 11.52 10.96 25.70
N GLN A 59 12.34 11.95 25.29
CA GLN A 59 12.37 13.26 25.94
C GLN A 59 11.02 13.99 25.89
N ALA A 60 10.30 13.90 24.77
CA ALA A 60 9.01 14.55 24.59
C ALA A 60 7.88 13.90 25.43
N VAL A 61 7.91 12.56 25.58
CA VAL A 61 6.84 11.79 26.27
C VAL A 61 7.24 11.34 27.68
N GLY A 62 8.39 11.76 28.20
CA GLY A 62 8.85 11.42 29.55
C GLY A 62 9.30 9.97 29.72
N LEU A 63 9.81 9.32 28.69
CA LEU A 63 10.29 7.93 28.70
C LEU A 63 11.77 7.80 28.33
N SER A 64 12.38 6.69 28.72
CA SER A 64 13.68 6.29 28.19
C SER A 64 13.58 5.85 26.73
N GLU A 65 14.69 5.95 25.98
CA GLU A 65 14.77 5.44 24.59
C GLU A 65 14.37 3.97 24.50
N ALA A 66 14.83 3.15 25.44
CA ALA A 66 14.51 1.72 25.48
C ALA A 66 13.00 1.46 25.65
N ALA A 67 12.33 2.25 26.50
CA ALA A 67 10.88 2.16 26.71
C ALA A 67 10.09 2.57 25.47
N VAL A 68 10.52 3.64 24.76
CA VAL A 68 9.93 4.04 23.47
C VAL A 68 10.11 2.94 22.43
N ARG A 69 11.33 2.40 22.27
CA ARG A 69 11.61 1.30 21.35
C ARG A 69 10.69 0.10 21.58
N GLN A 70 10.52 -0.32 22.82
CA GLN A 70 9.65 -1.44 23.18
C GLN A 70 8.18 -1.15 22.85
N ARG A 71 7.69 0.08 23.08
CA ARG A 71 6.32 0.47 22.75
C ARG A 71 6.10 0.49 21.23
N VAL A 72 7.00 1.10 20.47
CA VAL A 72 6.95 1.12 19.00
C VAL A 72 6.91 -0.31 18.45
N GLN A 73 7.78 -1.19 18.96
CA GLN A 73 7.80 -2.58 18.53
C GLN A 73 6.44 -3.28 18.76
N ARG A 74 5.84 -3.09 19.95
CA ARG A 74 4.51 -3.65 20.26
C ARG A 74 3.41 -3.09 19.34
N LEU A 75 3.46 -1.79 19.01
CA LEU A 75 2.51 -1.18 18.09
C LEU A 75 2.60 -1.75 16.68
N ILE A 76 3.83 -2.03 16.23
CA ILE A 76 4.08 -2.67 14.93
C ILE A 76 3.60 -4.12 14.93
N GLU A 77 3.97 -4.90 15.94
CA GLU A 77 3.56 -6.31 16.09
C GLU A 77 2.04 -6.48 16.19
N ALA A 78 1.39 -5.52 16.84
CA ALA A 78 -0.07 -5.47 16.96
C ALA A 78 -0.78 -4.94 15.69
N GLY A 79 -0.03 -4.56 14.65
CA GLY A 79 -0.59 -4.03 13.40
C GLY A 79 -1.21 -2.63 13.52
N ALA A 80 -1.01 -1.93 14.66
CA ALA A 80 -1.52 -0.58 14.87
C ALA A 80 -0.76 0.49 14.07
N MET A 81 0.51 0.22 13.73
CA MET A 81 1.39 1.14 13.04
C MET A 81 2.37 0.40 12.13
N GLN A 82 2.79 1.07 11.06
CA GLN A 82 3.91 0.67 10.20
C GLN A 82 4.81 1.88 9.97
N ILE A 83 6.12 1.65 9.87
CA ILE A 83 7.09 2.66 9.45
C ILE A 83 7.57 2.27 8.06
N VAL A 84 7.23 3.07 7.07
CA VAL A 84 7.53 2.82 5.66
C VAL A 84 8.08 4.07 4.98
N ALA A 85 8.87 3.89 3.93
CA ALA A 85 9.21 4.98 3.03
C ALA A 85 8.05 5.16 2.04
N VAL A 86 7.44 6.33 2.04
CA VAL A 86 6.45 6.69 1.03
C VAL A 86 7.18 7.30 -0.15
N THR A 87 6.95 6.75 -1.33
CA THR A 87 7.57 7.19 -2.59
C THR A 87 6.49 7.59 -3.59
N ASP A 88 6.86 8.43 -4.54
CA ASP A 88 6.03 8.74 -5.71
C ASP A 88 6.37 7.73 -6.82
N PRO A 89 5.44 6.86 -7.21
CA PRO A 89 5.67 5.86 -8.25
C PRO A 89 6.12 6.47 -9.58
N LEU A 90 5.57 7.60 -9.98
CA LEU A 90 5.93 8.26 -11.23
C LEU A 90 7.39 8.75 -11.21
N THR A 91 7.88 9.23 -10.06
CA THR A 91 9.30 9.60 -9.89
C THR A 91 10.21 8.37 -9.92
N LEU A 92 9.72 7.19 -9.55
CA LEU A 92 10.46 5.93 -9.63
C LEU A 92 10.45 5.28 -11.03
N GLY A 93 9.78 5.89 -12.01
CA GLY A 93 9.76 5.44 -13.40
C GLY A 93 8.53 4.62 -13.79
N PHE A 94 7.58 4.40 -12.89
CA PHE A 94 6.27 3.88 -13.26
C PHE A 94 5.49 4.94 -14.05
N GLN A 95 4.76 4.52 -15.08
CA GLN A 95 4.05 5.49 -15.92
C GLN A 95 2.58 5.64 -15.57
N ARG A 96 2.02 4.68 -14.83
CA ARG A 96 0.60 4.67 -14.48
C ARG A 96 0.38 4.33 -13.01
N GLN A 97 -0.47 5.12 -12.40
CA GLN A 97 -1.12 4.82 -11.12
C GLN A 97 -2.62 4.96 -11.33
N THR A 98 -3.39 3.95 -10.95
CA THR A 98 -4.82 3.89 -11.23
C THR A 98 -5.59 3.33 -10.04
N MET A 99 -6.81 3.85 -9.85
CA MET A 99 -7.84 3.18 -9.06
C MET A 99 -8.75 2.41 -10.00
N ILE A 100 -9.08 1.17 -9.67
CA ILE A 100 -10.03 0.35 -10.42
C ILE A 100 -11.20 0.02 -9.50
N GLY A 101 -12.38 0.49 -9.89
CA GLY A 101 -13.65 0.11 -9.28
C GLY A 101 -14.13 -1.21 -9.88
N ILE A 102 -14.52 -2.16 -9.03
CA ILE A 102 -14.93 -3.50 -9.41
C ILE A 102 -16.35 -3.75 -8.88
N ARG A 103 -17.23 -4.25 -9.75
CA ARG A 103 -18.54 -4.79 -9.35
C ARG A 103 -18.48 -6.30 -9.39
N CYS A 104 -19.00 -6.92 -8.34
CA CYS A 104 -18.98 -8.37 -8.17
C CYS A 104 -20.35 -8.90 -7.82
N SER A 105 -20.54 -10.22 -8.02
CA SER A 105 -21.64 -10.99 -7.47
C SER A 105 -21.07 -12.15 -6.65
N GLY A 106 -21.51 -12.33 -5.39
CA GLY A 106 -21.05 -13.44 -4.55
C GLY A 106 -20.22 -13.00 -3.35
N GLU A 107 -19.30 -13.85 -2.90
CA GLU A 107 -18.52 -13.67 -1.67
C GLU A 107 -17.38 -12.66 -1.86
N LEU A 108 -17.58 -11.43 -1.42
CA LEU A 108 -16.64 -10.32 -1.62
C LEU A 108 -15.26 -10.57 -0.99
N GLU A 109 -15.23 -11.22 0.18
CA GLU A 109 -13.96 -11.53 0.88
C GLU A 109 -13.07 -12.45 0.04
N GLN A 110 -13.64 -13.47 -0.61
CA GLN A 110 -12.87 -14.38 -1.46
C GLN A 110 -12.29 -13.67 -2.70
N ILE A 111 -13.06 -12.75 -3.28
CA ILE A 111 -12.61 -11.95 -4.42
C ILE A 111 -11.52 -10.98 -3.97
N ALA A 112 -11.70 -10.34 -2.83
CA ALA A 112 -10.71 -9.44 -2.23
C ALA A 112 -9.40 -10.16 -1.94
N ASP A 113 -9.43 -11.39 -1.42
CA ASP A 113 -8.24 -12.21 -1.16
C ASP A 113 -7.51 -12.58 -2.45
N GLN A 114 -8.24 -12.92 -3.53
CA GLN A 114 -7.63 -13.19 -4.83
C GLN A 114 -6.95 -11.95 -5.40
N LEU A 115 -7.58 -10.78 -5.31
CA LEU A 115 -6.99 -9.51 -5.73
C LEU A 115 -5.76 -9.15 -4.90
N ALA A 116 -5.84 -9.30 -3.58
CA ALA A 116 -4.71 -9.03 -2.67
C ALA A 116 -3.52 -9.99 -2.86
N ALA A 117 -3.73 -11.14 -3.53
CA ALA A 117 -2.64 -12.05 -3.87
C ALA A 117 -1.86 -11.62 -5.14
N MET A 118 -2.38 -10.67 -5.92
CA MET A 118 -1.71 -10.14 -7.10
C MET A 118 -0.64 -9.13 -6.68
N ALA A 119 0.59 -9.33 -7.15
CA ALA A 119 1.75 -8.52 -6.71
C ALA A 119 1.70 -7.06 -7.20
N GLU A 120 0.96 -6.79 -8.26
CA GLU A 120 0.80 -5.48 -8.86
C GLU A 120 -0.26 -4.62 -8.19
N ILE A 121 -1.07 -5.21 -7.29
CA ILE A 121 -2.13 -4.51 -6.56
C ILE A 121 -1.58 -4.09 -5.20
N ASP A 122 -1.48 -2.79 -4.98
CA ASP A 122 -0.92 -2.20 -3.77
C ASP A 122 -1.99 -1.96 -2.69
N TYR A 123 -3.25 -1.86 -3.09
CA TYR A 123 -4.38 -1.57 -2.19
C TYR A 123 -5.65 -2.30 -2.63
N VAL A 124 -6.32 -2.92 -1.69
CA VAL A 124 -7.64 -3.57 -1.89
C VAL A 124 -8.56 -3.17 -0.74
N VAL A 125 -9.74 -2.70 -1.05
CA VAL A 125 -10.76 -2.38 -0.05
C VAL A 125 -12.15 -2.80 -0.52
N ILE A 126 -12.93 -3.40 0.38
CA ILE A 126 -14.36 -3.64 0.20
C ILE A 126 -15.10 -2.35 0.54
N THR A 127 -16.01 -1.91 -0.30
CA THR A 127 -16.69 -0.63 -0.16
C THR A 127 -18.21 -0.78 -0.10
N ALA A 128 -18.87 0.25 0.41
CA ALA A 128 -20.32 0.37 0.37
C ALA A 128 -20.67 1.52 -0.59
N GLY A 129 -20.93 1.21 -1.86
CA GLY A 129 -21.20 2.22 -2.87
C GLY A 129 -21.52 1.60 -4.22
N SER A 130 -21.27 2.35 -5.31
CA SER A 130 -21.49 1.88 -6.68
C SER A 130 -20.52 0.80 -7.14
N PHE A 131 -19.40 0.63 -6.44
CA PHE A 131 -18.46 -0.48 -6.59
C PHE A 131 -18.42 -1.29 -5.31
N ASP A 132 -18.27 -2.60 -5.45
CA ASP A 132 -18.14 -3.51 -4.30
C ASP A 132 -16.71 -3.53 -3.76
N LEU A 133 -15.73 -3.37 -4.66
CA LEU A 133 -14.30 -3.32 -4.35
C LEU A 133 -13.63 -2.15 -5.08
N LEU A 134 -12.63 -1.57 -4.42
CA LEU A 134 -11.66 -0.67 -5.06
C LEU A 134 -10.27 -1.25 -4.90
N ILE A 135 -9.49 -1.22 -5.98
CA ILE A 135 -8.07 -1.61 -5.96
C ILE A 135 -7.22 -0.49 -6.52
N GLU A 136 -6.02 -0.31 -5.96
CA GLU A 136 -5.02 0.60 -6.51
C GLU A 136 -3.88 -0.20 -7.13
N VAL A 137 -3.45 0.23 -8.31
CA VAL A 137 -2.44 -0.45 -9.13
C VAL A 137 -1.41 0.56 -9.61
N VAL A 138 -0.14 0.17 -9.53
CA VAL A 138 0.99 0.93 -10.10
C VAL A 138 1.60 0.10 -11.22
N CYS A 139 1.65 0.65 -12.44
CA CYS A 139 2.09 -0.05 -13.65
C CYS A 139 3.30 0.63 -14.30
N GLU A 140 4.14 -0.18 -14.93
CA GLU A 140 5.27 0.31 -15.73
C GLU A 140 4.79 1.06 -16.98
N ASP A 141 3.72 0.56 -17.63
CA ASP A 141 3.16 1.12 -18.86
C ASP A 141 1.67 0.74 -19.05
N ASP A 142 1.11 1.11 -20.19
CA ASP A 142 -0.28 0.82 -20.55
C ASP A 142 -0.50 -0.66 -20.90
N ASP A 143 0.49 -1.35 -21.42
CA ASP A 143 0.41 -2.78 -21.76
C ASP A 143 0.29 -3.61 -20.47
N GLN A 144 1.07 -3.30 -19.45
CA GLN A 144 0.95 -3.94 -18.14
C GLN A 144 -0.41 -3.63 -17.49
N LEU A 145 -0.92 -2.41 -17.61
CA LEU A 145 -2.27 -2.08 -17.11
C LEU A 145 -3.34 -2.92 -17.82
N LEU A 146 -3.24 -3.09 -19.13
CA LEU A 146 -4.17 -3.90 -19.91
C LEU A 146 -4.12 -5.37 -19.49
N GLU A 147 -2.92 -5.92 -19.24
CA GLU A 147 -2.75 -7.28 -18.74
C GLU A 147 -3.42 -7.46 -17.36
N ILE A 148 -3.18 -6.53 -16.43
CA ILE A 148 -3.78 -6.58 -15.08
C ILE A 148 -5.30 -6.50 -15.18
N LEU A 149 -5.86 -5.61 -15.99
CA LEU A 149 -7.30 -5.51 -16.22
C LEU A 149 -7.88 -6.81 -16.79
N GLY A 150 -7.16 -7.45 -17.72
CA GLY A 150 -7.53 -8.76 -18.25
C GLY A 150 -7.63 -9.81 -17.14
N ARG A 151 -6.60 -9.91 -16.29
CA ARG A 151 -6.55 -10.85 -15.16
C ARG A 151 -7.66 -10.59 -14.13
N VAL A 152 -7.90 -9.32 -13.77
CA VAL A 152 -8.99 -8.95 -12.85
C VAL A 152 -10.35 -9.37 -13.41
N ARG A 153 -10.59 -9.15 -14.71
CA ARG A 153 -11.86 -9.52 -15.35
C ARG A 153 -12.08 -11.02 -15.51
N THR A 154 -11.03 -11.83 -15.40
CA THR A 154 -11.14 -13.31 -15.41
C THR A 154 -11.43 -13.90 -14.03
N ILE A 155 -11.38 -13.10 -12.96
CA ILE A 155 -11.78 -13.56 -11.62
C ILE A 155 -13.27 -13.90 -11.64
N PRO A 156 -13.66 -15.12 -11.22
CA PRO A 156 -15.07 -15.50 -11.15
C PRO A 156 -15.88 -14.49 -10.34
N CYS A 157 -17.09 -14.21 -10.80
CA CYS A 157 -18.03 -13.28 -10.17
C CYS A 157 -17.69 -11.78 -10.33
N VAL A 158 -16.58 -11.39 -10.94
CA VAL A 158 -16.36 -10.01 -11.39
C VAL A 158 -17.29 -9.73 -12.57
N THR A 159 -18.17 -8.74 -12.44
CA THR A 159 -19.20 -8.41 -13.44
C THR A 159 -18.88 -7.19 -14.26
N ALA A 160 -18.19 -6.20 -13.66
CA ALA A 160 -17.75 -4.97 -14.33
C ALA A 160 -16.53 -4.35 -13.65
N THR A 161 -15.75 -3.61 -14.42
CA THR A 161 -14.63 -2.81 -13.93
C THR A 161 -14.68 -1.41 -14.53
N GLU A 162 -14.31 -0.41 -13.74
CA GLU A 162 -14.12 0.96 -14.19
C GLU A 162 -12.74 1.46 -13.73
N THR A 163 -11.95 2.06 -14.61
CA THR A 163 -10.57 2.45 -14.33
C THR A 163 -10.45 3.96 -14.25
N PHE A 164 -9.90 4.45 -13.14
CA PHE A 164 -9.63 5.87 -12.89
C PHE A 164 -8.13 6.11 -12.94
N VAL A 165 -7.62 6.54 -14.07
CA VAL A 165 -6.19 6.86 -14.24
C VAL A 165 -5.89 8.16 -13.52
N TYR A 166 -4.86 8.16 -12.65
CA TYR A 166 -4.45 9.37 -11.94
C TYR A 166 -3.68 10.29 -12.89
N LEU A 167 -4.28 11.44 -13.20
CA LEU A 167 -3.63 12.42 -14.05
C LEU A 167 -2.68 13.32 -13.26
N LYS A 168 -3.03 13.62 -12.01
CA LYS A 168 -2.23 14.49 -11.14
C LYS A 168 -2.61 14.32 -9.67
N LEU A 169 -1.65 13.87 -8.88
CA LEU A 169 -1.78 13.86 -7.42
C LEU A 169 -1.69 15.30 -6.90
N ARG A 170 -2.66 15.75 -6.13
CA ARG A 170 -2.72 17.11 -5.56
C ARG A 170 -2.39 17.14 -4.09
N LYS A 171 -2.72 16.08 -3.37
CA LYS A 171 -2.45 15.94 -1.95
C LYS A 171 -2.45 14.48 -1.55
N GLN A 172 -1.46 14.08 -0.78
CA GLN A 172 -1.39 12.79 -0.10
C GLN A 172 -0.75 13.01 1.27
N THR A 173 -1.47 12.67 2.34
CA THR A 173 -0.98 12.81 3.72
C THR A 173 -1.38 11.57 4.51
N TYR A 174 -0.55 11.20 5.49
CA TYR A 174 -0.75 10.03 6.34
C TYR A 174 -0.82 10.40 7.84
N SER A 175 -0.92 11.70 8.14
CA SER A 175 -0.95 12.23 9.51
C SER A 175 -2.37 12.70 9.87
N TRP A 176 -3.24 11.77 10.25
CA TRP A 176 -4.61 12.07 10.71
C TRP A 176 -4.76 12.09 12.23
N GLY A 177 -3.63 12.01 12.97
CA GLY A 177 -3.63 12.02 14.44
C GLY A 177 -4.12 10.72 15.06
N THR A 178 -4.44 10.79 16.34
CA THR A 178 -4.99 9.67 17.15
C THR A 178 -6.28 10.12 17.83
N ARG A 179 -7.16 9.18 18.18
CA ARG A 179 -8.41 9.44 18.92
C ARG A 179 -8.54 8.53 20.12
#